data_850329168010b5b4bb57dc0bcfcdd33c
#
_entry.id   850329168010b5b4bb57dc0bcfcdd33c
#
_cell.length_a   1.000
_cell.length_b   1.000
_cell.length_c   1.000
_cell.angle_alpha   90.00
_cell.angle_beta   90.00
_cell.angle_gamma   90.00
#
_symmetry.space_group_name_H-M   'P 1'
#
loop_
_entity.id
_entity.type
_entity.pdbx_description
1 polymer ?
#
loop_
_entity_poly.entity_id
_entity_poly.type
_entity_poly.pdbx_seq_one_letter_code
_entity_poly.pdbx_strand_id
1 'polypeptide(L)'
;NAIYQSKRPDPNAIADTRNRYEATRKDESAADTLRNIADYFVRSDADPETYLGKNSSNFSIGALAGAECEREFAARFDVRDILDAYNAVPGLHPIGRNTLVRLMGALVGGWPEGMDEHLTVRLSGRIDRMETRVLADGGECIRLIDYKTGRTPTVKQIFNDLQLVCYQLGLVFPEDGPRGAKALAAMPHISQSVLFHVGQNAAPARSYA
;
A
#
# COMPACT_ATOMS: atom_id res chain seq x y z
N ASN A 1 13.45 30.09 61.39
CA ASN A 1 12.98 28.80 60.86
C ASN A 1 11.66 28.91 60.03
N ALA A 2 11.67 29.74 58.99
CA ALA A 2 10.51 29.96 58.13
C ALA A 2 10.81 29.65 56.64
N ILE A 3 11.66 28.64 56.36
CA ILE A 3 12.20 28.50 55.01
C ILE A 3 11.85 27.16 54.33
N TYR A 4 11.08 26.29 54.93
CA TYR A 4 10.67 25.06 54.22
C TYR A 4 9.22 24.67 54.52
N GLN A 5 8.26 25.54 54.18
CA GLN A 5 6.97 25.06 53.74
C GLN A 5 7.03 24.94 52.20
N SER A 6 7.63 23.86 51.71
CA SER A 6 7.43 23.47 50.32
C SER A 6 5.94 23.15 50.16
N LYS A 7 5.17 24.08 49.58
CA LYS A 7 3.83 23.76 49.10
C LYS A 7 3.98 22.51 48.23
N ARG A 8 3.37 21.42 48.64
CA ARG A 8 3.24 20.25 47.78
C ARG A 8 2.63 20.76 46.46
N PRO A 9 3.24 20.49 45.30
CA PRO A 9 2.67 20.94 44.05
C PRO A 9 1.27 20.36 43.94
N ASP A 10 0.35 21.21 43.51
CA ASP A 10 -1.03 20.82 43.24
C ASP A 10 -1.04 19.64 42.27
N PRO A 11 -1.63 18.49 42.62
CA PRO A 11 -1.72 17.33 41.72
C PRO A 11 -2.35 17.66 40.37
N ASN A 12 -3.29 18.59 40.34
CA ASN A 12 -3.93 19.04 39.09
C ASN A 12 -2.98 19.85 38.20
N ALA A 13 -2.12 20.70 38.83
CA ALA A 13 -1.09 21.46 38.09
C ALA A 13 -0.03 20.52 37.48
N ILE A 14 0.32 19.43 38.18
CA ILE A 14 1.24 18.40 37.67
C ILE A 14 0.59 17.66 36.49
N ALA A 15 -0.68 17.25 36.61
CA ALA A 15 -1.41 16.59 35.57
C ALA A 15 -1.56 17.47 34.31
N ASP A 16 -1.88 18.76 34.48
CA ASP A 16 -2.00 19.73 33.39
C ASP A 16 -0.66 19.94 32.67
N THR A 17 0.44 20.07 33.41
CA THR A 17 1.78 20.20 32.84
C THR A 17 2.18 18.94 32.03
N ARG A 18 1.86 17.75 32.54
CA ARG A 18 2.10 16.50 31.85
C ARG A 18 1.30 16.42 30.57
N ASN A 19 0.01 16.75 30.60
CA ASN A 19 -0.87 16.74 29.42
C ASN A 19 -0.38 17.71 28.34
N ARG A 20 0.07 18.91 28.73
CA ARG A 20 0.67 19.88 27.79
C ARG A 20 1.96 19.34 27.17
N TYR A 21 2.82 18.74 27.96
CA TYR A 21 4.06 18.14 27.46
C TYR A 21 3.80 16.99 26.51
N GLU A 22 2.84 16.11 26.83
CA GLU A 22 2.45 15.01 25.96
C GLU A 22 1.81 15.51 24.65
N ALA A 23 1.00 16.58 24.69
CA ALA A 23 0.45 17.23 23.52
C ALA A 23 1.57 17.79 22.63
N THR A 24 2.49 18.57 23.20
CA THR A 24 3.65 19.13 22.48
C THR A 24 4.48 18.04 21.81
N ARG A 25 4.76 16.95 22.53
CA ARG A 25 5.49 15.80 21.93
C ARG A 25 4.76 15.15 20.76
N LYS A 26 3.43 15.07 20.82
CA LYS A 26 2.65 14.55 19.71
C LYS A 26 2.73 15.46 18.49
N ASP A 27 2.65 16.77 18.70
CA ASP A 27 2.74 17.76 17.63
C ASP A 27 4.14 17.77 16.98
N GLU A 28 5.21 17.68 17.77
CA GLU A 28 6.58 17.54 17.27
C GLU A 28 6.75 16.24 16.46
N SER A 29 6.22 15.14 16.99
CA SER A 29 6.25 13.85 16.30
C SER A 29 5.49 13.86 14.98
N ALA A 30 4.34 14.54 14.94
CA ALA A 30 3.57 14.70 13.70
C ALA A 30 4.33 15.57 12.69
N ALA A 31 4.95 16.65 13.12
CA ALA A 31 5.76 17.52 12.26
C ALA A 31 6.99 16.77 11.69
N ASP A 32 7.65 15.94 12.49
CA ASP A 32 8.77 15.11 12.03
C ASP A 32 8.29 14.04 11.02
N THR A 33 7.15 13.45 11.26
CA THR A 33 6.53 12.50 10.33
C THR A 33 6.24 13.17 8.98
N LEU A 34 5.64 14.36 8.98
CA LEU A 34 5.38 15.12 7.75
C LEU A 34 6.66 15.51 7.01
N ARG A 35 7.71 15.93 7.74
CA ARG A 35 9.01 16.21 7.12
C ARG A 35 9.61 14.97 6.48
N ASN A 36 9.57 13.83 7.16
CA ASN A 36 10.08 12.57 6.61
C ASN A 36 9.34 12.13 5.34
N ILE A 37 8.02 12.32 5.30
CA ILE A 37 7.22 12.05 4.10
C ILE A 37 7.64 12.99 2.98
N ALA A 38 7.71 14.30 3.23
CA ALA A 38 8.08 15.28 2.23
C ALA A 38 9.50 15.03 1.71
N ASP A 39 10.46 14.80 2.59
CA ASP A 39 11.85 14.49 2.24
C ASP A 39 11.95 13.23 1.37
N TYR A 40 11.19 12.19 1.72
CA TYR A 40 11.18 10.97 0.93
C TYR A 40 10.71 11.22 -0.50
N PHE A 41 9.59 11.92 -0.69
CA PHE A 41 9.06 12.19 -2.03
C PHE A 41 9.98 13.09 -2.84
N VAL A 42 10.48 14.18 -2.26
CA VAL A 42 11.41 15.09 -2.93
C VAL A 42 12.69 14.37 -3.37
N ARG A 43 13.26 13.55 -2.48
CA ARG A 43 14.50 12.84 -2.78
C ARG A 43 14.29 11.66 -3.72
N SER A 44 13.19 10.92 -3.59
CA SER A 44 12.88 9.81 -4.50
C SER A 44 12.59 10.28 -5.93
N ASP A 45 12.08 11.49 -6.09
CA ASP A 45 11.88 12.10 -7.40
C ASP A 45 13.16 12.67 -7.99
N ALA A 46 14.06 13.21 -7.14
CA ALA A 46 15.34 13.75 -7.59
C ALA A 46 16.38 12.66 -7.91
N ASP A 47 16.40 11.57 -7.13
CA ASP A 47 17.34 10.46 -7.30
C ASP A 47 16.66 9.11 -6.98
N PRO A 48 15.85 8.58 -7.91
CA PRO A 48 15.14 7.34 -7.73
C PRO A 48 16.06 6.13 -7.47
N GLU A 49 17.24 6.11 -8.06
CA GLU A 49 18.18 4.98 -7.93
C GLU A 49 18.75 4.86 -6.52
N THR A 50 19.10 5.97 -5.90
CA THR A 50 19.63 5.97 -4.53
C THR A 50 18.56 5.62 -3.50
N TYR A 51 17.34 6.14 -3.68
CA TYR A 51 16.26 5.98 -2.70
C TYR A 51 15.55 4.63 -2.77
N LEU A 52 15.48 4.03 -3.93
CA LEU A 52 14.79 2.76 -4.14
C LEU A 52 15.72 1.55 -4.14
N GLY A 53 17.02 1.83 -3.94
CA GLY A 53 18.08 0.83 -3.85
C GLY A 53 18.69 0.44 -5.20
N LYS A 54 20.01 0.32 -5.22
CA LYS A 54 20.81 -0.07 -6.40
C LYS A 54 20.46 -1.44 -6.99
N ASN A 55 19.67 -2.25 -6.29
CA ASN A 55 19.22 -3.57 -6.76
C ASN A 55 17.92 -3.51 -7.55
N SER A 56 17.32 -2.35 -7.69
CA SER A 56 16.10 -2.14 -8.49
C SER A 56 16.42 -1.66 -9.91
N SER A 57 17.63 -1.90 -10.40
CA SER A 57 18.07 -1.48 -11.75
C SER A 57 17.19 -2.00 -12.90
N ASN A 58 16.25 -2.91 -12.62
CA ASN A 58 15.27 -3.40 -13.59
C ASN A 58 13.90 -2.71 -13.47
N PHE A 59 13.70 -1.82 -12.50
CA PHE A 59 12.43 -1.14 -12.28
C PHE A 59 12.62 0.36 -12.31
N SER A 60 12.51 0.94 -13.49
CA SER A 60 12.38 2.39 -13.61
C SER A 60 11.04 2.81 -13.00
N ILE A 61 11.06 3.76 -12.07
CA ILE A 61 9.83 4.33 -11.51
C ILE A 61 9.26 5.38 -12.43
N GLY A 62 10.09 5.92 -13.32
CA GLY A 62 9.70 7.03 -14.18
C GLY A 62 9.55 8.37 -13.44
N ALA A 63 9.29 9.43 -14.19
CA ALA A 63 9.05 10.76 -13.68
C ALA A 63 7.62 10.90 -13.18
N LEU A 64 7.40 11.63 -12.08
CA LEU A 64 6.06 11.89 -11.54
C LEU A 64 5.27 12.77 -12.52
N ALA A 65 4.15 12.26 -13.03
CA ALA A 65 3.21 13.00 -13.86
C ALA A 65 2.00 13.50 -13.07
N GLY A 66 1.57 12.76 -12.07
CA GLY A 66 0.44 13.12 -11.21
C GLY A 66 0.33 12.24 -9.98
N ALA A 67 -0.41 12.70 -8.99
CA ALA A 67 -0.72 11.92 -7.79
C ALA A 67 -2.15 12.18 -7.33
N GLU A 68 -2.84 11.12 -6.96
CA GLU A 68 -4.14 11.14 -6.32
C GLU A 68 -3.99 10.60 -4.89
N CYS A 69 -4.51 11.32 -3.91
CA CYS A 69 -4.55 10.88 -2.52
C CYS A 69 -5.96 10.44 -2.16
N GLU A 70 -6.04 9.42 -1.29
CA GLU A 70 -7.32 8.90 -0.80
C GLU A 70 -8.30 8.48 -1.91
N ARG A 71 -7.77 7.87 -2.96
CA ARG A 71 -8.58 7.44 -4.10
C ARG A 71 -9.48 6.27 -3.72
N GLU A 72 -10.78 6.47 -3.77
CA GLU A 72 -11.76 5.41 -3.59
C GLU A 72 -11.72 4.41 -4.74
N PHE A 73 -11.94 3.15 -4.43
CA PHE A 73 -12.13 2.09 -5.41
C PHE A 73 -13.26 1.15 -5.01
N ALA A 74 -13.96 0.63 -5.99
CA ALA A 74 -14.86 -0.50 -5.87
C ALA A 74 -14.53 -1.52 -6.95
N ALA A 75 -14.37 -2.77 -6.56
CA ALA A 75 -14.08 -3.87 -7.47
C ALA A 75 -15.09 -5.00 -7.31
N ARG A 76 -15.35 -5.67 -8.41
CA ARG A 76 -16.20 -6.85 -8.45
C ARG A 76 -15.63 -7.87 -9.42
N PHE A 77 -15.44 -9.10 -8.98
CA PHE A 77 -14.94 -10.20 -9.81
C PHE A 77 -15.40 -11.55 -9.28
N ASP A 78 -15.34 -12.54 -10.11
CA ASP A 78 -15.59 -13.93 -9.78
C ASP A 78 -14.45 -14.83 -10.32
N VAL A 79 -14.56 -16.14 -10.12
CA VAL A 79 -13.57 -17.12 -10.61
C VAL A 79 -13.38 -17.06 -12.11
N ARG A 80 -14.43 -16.74 -12.88
CA ARG A 80 -14.35 -16.65 -14.32
C ARG A 80 -13.53 -15.43 -14.76
N ASP A 81 -13.74 -14.29 -14.11
CA ASP A 81 -12.96 -13.08 -14.38
C ASP A 81 -11.46 -13.33 -14.15
N ILE A 82 -11.11 -14.01 -13.05
CA ILE A 82 -9.71 -14.37 -12.75
C ILE A 82 -9.17 -15.37 -13.78
N LEU A 83 -9.97 -16.37 -14.18
CA LEU A 83 -9.56 -17.36 -15.17
C LEU A 83 -9.28 -16.73 -16.52
N ASP A 84 -10.18 -15.88 -16.98
CA ASP A 84 -10.06 -15.19 -18.26
C ASP A 84 -8.84 -14.23 -18.25
N ALA A 85 -8.63 -13.51 -17.14
CA ALA A 85 -7.46 -12.66 -16.97
C ALA A 85 -6.15 -13.48 -16.98
N TYR A 86 -6.08 -14.58 -16.21
CA TYR A 86 -4.91 -15.47 -16.20
C TYR A 86 -4.58 -16.01 -17.60
N ASN A 87 -5.59 -16.53 -18.30
CA ASN A 87 -5.41 -17.12 -19.62
C ASN A 87 -5.07 -16.09 -20.71
N ALA A 88 -5.28 -14.81 -20.44
CA ALA A 88 -4.89 -13.73 -21.34
C ALA A 88 -3.43 -13.27 -21.17
N VAL A 89 -2.72 -13.74 -20.13
CA VAL A 89 -1.32 -13.36 -19.91
C VAL A 89 -0.42 -14.03 -20.95
N PRO A 90 0.32 -13.25 -21.77
CA PRO A 90 1.22 -13.82 -22.77
C PRO A 90 2.30 -14.72 -22.12
N GLY A 91 2.53 -15.87 -22.74
CA GLY A 91 3.58 -16.80 -22.29
C GLY A 91 3.15 -17.77 -21.17
N LEU A 92 1.99 -17.62 -20.58
CA LEU A 92 1.43 -18.60 -19.66
C LEU A 92 0.67 -19.70 -20.43
N HIS A 93 0.73 -20.92 -19.92
CA HIS A 93 -0.12 -21.99 -20.42
C HIS A 93 -1.55 -21.81 -19.91
N PRO A 94 -2.55 -21.77 -20.78
CA PRO A 94 -3.94 -21.68 -20.36
C PRO A 94 -4.33 -22.84 -19.44
N ILE A 95 -5.11 -22.53 -18.42
CA ILE A 95 -5.63 -23.53 -17.47
C ILE A 95 -7.16 -23.56 -17.53
N GLY A 96 -7.74 -24.69 -17.13
CA GLY A 96 -9.18 -24.82 -16.97
C GLY A 96 -9.66 -24.34 -15.59
N ARG A 97 -10.96 -24.05 -15.47
CA ARG A 97 -11.61 -23.61 -14.24
C ARG A 97 -11.31 -24.51 -13.04
N ASN A 98 -11.41 -25.83 -13.22
CA ASN A 98 -11.16 -26.79 -12.12
C ASN A 98 -9.71 -26.71 -11.60
N THR A 99 -8.77 -26.45 -12.50
CA THR A 99 -7.36 -26.26 -12.11
C THR A 99 -7.19 -24.97 -11.33
N LEU A 100 -7.79 -23.87 -11.78
CA LEU A 100 -7.73 -22.58 -11.05
C LEU A 100 -8.35 -22.72 -9.65
N VAL A 101 -9.57 -23.27 -9.56
CA VAL A 101 -10.26 -23.47 -8.27
C VAL A 101 -9.42 -24.31 -7.31
N ARG A 102 -8.80 -25.39 -7.80
CA ARG A 102 -7.88 -26.22 -6.99
C ARG A 102 -6.66 -25.45 -6.53
N LEU A 103 -6.04 -24.64 -7.40
CA LEU A 103 -4.88 -23.82 -7.05
C LEU A 103 -5.25 -22.75 -6.03
N MET A 104 -6.37 -22.06 -6.20
CA MET A 104 -6.85 -21.06 -5.24
C MET A 104 -7.14 -21.70 -3.89
N GLY A 105 -7.80 -22.87 -3.86
CA GLY A 105 -8.03 -23.61 -2.63
C GLY A 105 -6.73 -23.98 -1.93
N ALA A 106 -5.73 -24.45 -2.67
CA ALA A 106 -4.41 -24.80 -2.11
C ALA A 106 -3.70 -23.58 -1.50
N LEU A 107 -3.81 -22.39 -2.11
CA LEU A 107 -3.20 -21.17 -1.62
C LEU A 107 -3.77 -20.71 -0.26
N VAL A 108 -5.06 -20.95 -0.03
CA VAL A 108 -5.73 -20.55 1.23
C VAL A 108 -5.83 -21.68 2.25
N GLY A 109 -5.18 -22.82 2.00
CA GLY A 109 -5.20 -23.97 2.91
C GLY A 109 -6.46 -24.86 2.80
N GLY A 110 -7.19 -24.74 1.70
CA GLY A 110 -8.44 -25.41 1.42
C GLY A 110 -9.63 -24.44 1.35
N TRP A 111 -10.68 -24.83 0.62
CA TRP A 111 -11.91 -24.05 0.62
C TRP A 111 -12.64 -24.23 1.95
N PRO A 112 -13.16 -23.15 2.56
CA PRO A 112 -14.02 -23.26 3.73
C PRO A 112 -15.25 -24.11 3.43
N GLU A 113 -15.70 -24.88 4.43
CA GLU A 113 -16.91 -25.70 4.30
C GLU A 113 -18.11 -24.82 3.94
N GLY A 114 -18.90 -25.23 2.94
CA GLY A 114 -20.06 -24.49 2.47
C GLY A 114 -19.76 -23.24 1.63
N MET A 115 -18.51 -22.98 1.29
CA MET A 115 -18.17 -21.89 0.40
C MET A 115 -18.57 -22.18 -1.05
N ASP A 116 -19.33 -21.28 -1.64
CA ASP A 116 -19.69 -21.35 -3.06
C ASP A 116 -18.55 -20.83 -3.94
N GLU A 117 -18.00 -21.69 -4.77
CA GLU A 117 -16.97 -21.35 -5.77
C GLU A 117 -17.46 -20.41 -6.89
N HIS A 118 -18.77 -20.17 -6.96
CA HIS A 118 -19.40 -19.20 -7.85
C HIS A 118 -19.55 -17.82 -7.22
N LEU A 119 -19.11 -17.68 -5.97
CA LEU A 119 -19.25 -16.45 -5.21
C LEU A 119 -18.60 -15.28 -5.96
N THR A 120 -19.35 -14.20 -6.10
CA THR A 120 -18.81 -12.93 -6.55
C THR A 120 -18.13 -12.22 -5.37
N VAL A 121 -16.87 -11.88 -5.53
CA VAL A 121 -16.12 -11.07 -4.58
C VAL A 121 -16.37 -9.59 -4.90
N ARG A 122 -16.68 -8.82 -3.86
CA ARG A 122 -16.74 -7.36 -3.92
C ARG A 122 -15.72 -6.79 -2.95
N LEU A 123 -14.90 -5.89 -3.45
CA LEU A 123 -13.92 -5.15 -2.66
C LEU A 123 -14.23 -3.67 -2.80
N SER A 124 -14.13 -2.95 -1.69
CA SER A 124 -14.16 -1.50 -1.70
C SER A 124 -13.17 -0.97 -0.70
N GLY A 125 -12.60 0.17 -0.96
CA GLY A 125 -11.62 0.79 -0.09
C GLY A 125 -11.10 2.08 -0.65
N ARG A 126 -10.01 2.53 -0.07
CA ARG A 126 -9.35 3.77 -0.43
C ARG A 126 -7.86 3.54 -0.50
N ILE A 127 -7.25 3.93 -1.60
CA ILE A 127 -5.81 3.91 -1.81
C ILE A 127 -5.26 5.20 -1.21
N ASP A 128 -4.32 5.10 -0.27
CA ASP A 128 -3.78 6.29 0.41
C ASP A 128 -3.13 7.25 -0.58
N ARG A 129 -2.31 6.72 -1.51
CA ARG A 129 -1.72 7.51 -2.59
C ARG A 129 -1.47 6.63 -3.82
N MET A 130 -1.93 7.11 -4.96
CA MET A 130 -1.66 6.54 -6.28
C MET A 130 -0.91 7.58 -7.12
N GLU A 131 0.23 7.22 -7.65
CA GLU A 131 1.04 8.07 -8.53
C GLU A 131 0.96 7.56 -9.96
N THR A 132 0.73 8.48 -10.90
CA THR A 132 0.95 8.24 -12.32
C THR A 132 2.36 8.71 -12.67
N ARG A 133 3.15 7.85 -13.29
CA ARG A 133 4.53 8.11 -13.65
C ARG A 133 4.78 7.80 -15.12
N VAL A 134 5.69 8.53 -15.73
CA VAL A 134 6.08 8.37 -17.14
C VAL A 134 7.48 7.78 -17.20
N LEU A 135 7.59 6.63 -17.84
CA LEU A 135 8.86 5.93 -18.07
C LEU A 135 9.70 6.63 -19.13
N ALA A 136 10.97 6.26 -19.25
CA ALA A 136 11.89 6.86 -20.22
C ALA A 136 11.49 6.62 -21.69
N ASP A 137 10.74 5.56 -21.95
CA ASP A 137 10.17 5.22 -23.26
C ASP A 137 8.84 5.94 -23.58
N GLY A 138 8.35 6.77 -22.66
CA GLY A 138 7.08 7.49 -22.74
C GLY A 138 5.88 6.68 -22.27
N GLY A 139 6.07 5.43 -21.84
CA GLY A 139 5.00 4.61 -21.26
C GLY A 139 4.56 5.13 -19.90
N GLU A 140 3.28 4.99 -19.59
CA GLU A 140 2.74 5.33 -18.28
C GLU A 140 2.74 4.10 -17.35
N CYS A 141 3.02 4.34 -16.09
CA CYS A 141 2.90 3.34 -15.04
C CYS A 141 2.32 3.92 -13.76
N ILE A 142 1.80 3.04 -12.91
CA ILE A 142 1.19 3.38 -11.63
C ILE A 142 2.10 2.90 -10.49
N ARG A 143 2.24 3.75 -9.49
CA ARG A 143 2.84 3.40 -8.21
C ARG A 143 1.79 3.54 -7.11
N LEU A 144 1.61 2.49 -6.31
CA LEU A 144 0.68 2.46 -5.18
C LEU A 144 1.47 2.63 -3.88
N ILE A 145 1.02 3.51 -3.01
CA ILE A 145 1.67 3.79 -1.73
C ILE A 145 0.62 3.73 -0.63
N ASP A 146 0.92 2.95 0.39
CA ASP A 146 0.14 2.84 1.62
C ASP A 146 1.00 3.30 2.79
N TYR A 147 0.48 4.23 3.59
CA TYR A 147 1.20 4.83 4.72
C TYR A 147 1.01 4.02 5.98
N LYS A 148 2.11 3.64 6.62
CA LYS A 148 2.12 2.89 7.86
C LYS A 148 2.80 3.65 8.98
N THR A 149 2.11 3.82 10.09
CA THR A 149 2.64 4.45 11.32
C THR A 149 3.13 3.42 12.34
N GLY A 150 2.86 2.14 12.10
CA GLY A 150 3.22 1.03 12.98
C GLY A 150 4.69 0.59 12.89
N ARG A 151 4.98 -0.60 13.37
CA ARG A 151 6.31 -1.21 13.22
C ARG A 151 6.57 -1.60 11.76
N THR A 152 7.82 -1.45 11.33
CA THR A 152 8.25 -1.93 10.01
C THR A 152 8.01 -3.43 9.89
N PRO A 153 7.19 -3.90 8.93
CA PRO A 153 6.93 -5.31 8.75
C PRO A 153 8.16 -6.03 8.19
N THR A 154 8.20 -7.32 8.41
CA THR A 154 9.19 -8.19 7.76
C THR A 154 8.86 -8.33 6.27
N VAL A 155 9.83 -8.72 5.44
CA VAL A 155 9.63 -9.01 4.00
C VAL A 155 8.48 -9.98 3.77
N LYS A 156 8.38 -11.03 4.58
CA LYS A 156 7.29 -12.01 4.50
C LYS A 156 5.92 -11.39 4.78
N GLN A 157 5.83 -10.45 5.72
CA GLN A 157 4.58 -9.75 6.03
C GLN A 157 4.18 -8.82 4.89
N ILE A 158 5.14 -8.12 4.28
CA ILE A 158 4.87 -7.24 3.12
C ILE A 158 4.37 -8.07 1.94
N PHE A 159 5.03 -9.19 1.63
CA PHE A 159 4.63 -10.05 0.52
C PHE A 159 3.20 -10.60 0.67
N ASN A 160 2.76 -10.80 1.91
CA ASN A 160 1.41 -11.27 2.24
C ASN A 160 0.46 -10.14 2.63
N ASP A 161 0.79 -8.88 2.34
CA ASP A 161 -0.08 -7.74 2.66
C ASP A 161 -1.30 -7.72 1.76
N LEU A 162 -2.44 -8.09 2.33
CA LEU A 162 -3.70 -8.15 1.60
C LEU A 162 -4.18 -6.78 1.13
N GLN A 163 -3.78 -5.70 1.79
CA GLN A 163 -4.20 -4.35 1.41
C GLN A 163 -3.63 -3.95 0.06
N LEU A 164 -2.32 -4.17 -0.16
CA LEU A 164 -1.69 -3.91 -1.46
C LEU A 164 -2.27 -4.79 -2.56
N VAL A 165 -2.58 -6.06 -2.25
CA VAL A 165 -3.26 -6.95 -3.19
C VAL A 165 -4.67 -6.44 -3.52
N CYS A 166 -5.44 -5.99 -2.53
CA CYS A 166 -6.77 -5.42 -2.75
C CYS A 166 -6.73 -4.15 -3.61
N TYR A 167 -5.73 -3.29 -3.44
CA TYR A 167 -5.54 -2.12 -4.28
C TYR A 167 -5.33 -2.51 -5.75
N GLN A 168 -4.45 -3.49 -6.00
CA GLN A 168 -4.19 -3.99 -7.35
C GLN A 168 -5.45 -4.60 -7.96
N LEU A 169 -6.17 -5.46 -7.22
CA LEU A 169 -7.44 -6.05 -7.67
C LEU A 169 -8.49 -4.98 -7.96
N GLY A 170 -8.52 -3.89 -7.18
CA GLY A 170 -9.37 -2.74 -7.40
C GLY A 170 -9.15 -2.06 -8.75
N LEU A 171 -7.89 -2.00 -9.19
CA LEU A 171 -7.52 -1.43 -10.49
C LEU A 171 -7.74 -2.40 -11.65
N VAL A 172 -7.59 -3.71 -11.42
CA VAL A 172 -7.79 -4.74 -12.45
C VAL A 172 -9.28 -4.98 -12.75
N PHE A 173 -10.11 -5.04 -11.71
CA PHE A 173 -11.53 -5.41 -11.80
C PHE A 173 -12.45 -4.32 -11.25
N PRO A 174 -12.38 -3.08 -11.74
CA PRO A 174 -13.28 -2.03 -11.27
C PRO A 174 -14.74 -2.43 -11.48
N GLU A 175 -15.63 -2.08 -10.53
CA GLU A 175 -17.02 -2.56 -10.52
C GLU A 175 -17.75 -2.23 -11.81
N ASP A 176 -17.50 -1.04 -12.36
CA ASP A 176 -18.10 -0.54 -13.62
C ASP A 176 -17.16 -0.72 -14.83
N GLY A 177 -16.09 -1.50 -14.67
CA GLY A 177 -15.06 -1.69 -15.68
C GLY A 177 -15.26 -2.91 -16.58
N PRO A 178 -14.30 -3.12 -17.49
CA PRO A 178 -14.30 -4.30 -18.35
C PRO A 178 -14.08 -5.59 -17.53
N ARG A 179 -14.50 -6.71 -18.09
CA ARG A 179 -14.43 -8.03 -17.46
C ARG A 179 -13.49 -8.99 -18.20
N GLY A 180 -13.01 -10.00 -17.48
CA GLY A 180 -12.21 -11.09 -18.03
C GLY A 180 -10.94 -10.61 -18.71
N ALA A 181 -10.65 -11.13 -19.90
CA ALA A 181 -9.46 -10.77 -20.69
C ALA A 181 -9.37 -9.27 -21.01
N LYS A 182 -10.52 -8.58 -21.14
CA LYS A 182 -10.53 -7.13 -21.36
C LYS A 182 -10.13 -6.35 -20.14
N ALA A 183 -10.39 -6.86 -18.93
CA ALA A 183 -9.94 -6.26 -17.68
C ALA A 183 -8.41 -6.22 -17.62
N LEU A 184 -7.75 -7.32 -17.95
CA LEU A 184 -6.29 -7.37 -17.99
C LEU A 184 -5.71 -6.41 -19.05
N ALA A 185 -6.33 -6.36 -20.24
CA ALA A 185 -5.87 -5.47 -21.31
C ALA A 185 -6.04 -3.97 -20.98
N ALA A 186 -7.02 -3.65 -20.14
CA ALA A 186 -7.26 -2.29 -19.66
C ALA A 186 -6.53 -1.96 -18.34
N MET A 187 -5.88 -2.95 -17.72
CA MET A 187 -5.16 -2.77 -16.47
C MET A 187 -3.98 -1.80 -16.67
N PRO A 188 -3.85 -0.78 -15.82
CA PRO A 188 -2.68 0.07 -15.83
C PRO A 188 -1.43 -0.75 -15.47
N HIS A 189 -0.30 -0.41 -16.07
CA HIS A 189 0.98 -1.00 -15.68
C HIS A 189 1.33 -0.55 -14.25
N ILE A 190 1.24 -1.45 -13.28
CA ILE A 190 1.62 -1.17 -11.89
C ILE A 190 3.11 -1.50 -11.76
N SER A 191 3.95 -0.46 -11.67
CA SER A 191 5.40 -0.62 -11.56
C SER A 191 5.83 -0.96 -10.13
N GLN A 192 5.06 -0.50 -9.13
CA GLN A 192 5.43 -0.68 -7.73
C GLN A 192 4.23 -0.56 -6.79
N SER A 193 4.19 -1.39 -5.75
CA SER A 193 3.29 -1.26 -4.60
C SER A 193 4.13 -1.21 -3.32
N VAL A 194 3.95 -0.19 -2.50
CA VAL A 194 4.83 0.15 -1.39
C VAL A 194 4.07 0.33 -0.08
N LEU A 195 4.58 -0.26 0.99
CA LEU A 195 4.25 0.12 2.35
C LEU A 195 5.26 1.17 2.83
N PHE A 196 4.81 2.41 2.97
CA PHE A 196 5.67 3.51 3.38
C PHE A 196 5.54 3.78 4.88
N HIS A 197 6.59 3.46 5.63
CA HIS A 197 6.64 3.67 7.06
C HIS A 197 7.05 5.09 7.41
N VAL A 198 6.16 5.80 8.11
CA VAL A 198 6.34 7.22 8.49
C VAL A 198 6.59 7.42 9.98
N GLY A 199 6.73 6.36 10.77
CA GLY A 199 6.98 6.45 12.22
C GLY A 199 8.38 6.95 12.57
N GLN A 200 8.58 7.38 13.82
CA GLN A 200 9.85 7.94 14.33
C GLN A 200 11.08 7.02 14.22
N ASN A 201 10.88 5.73 14.06
CA ASN A 201 11.93 4.73 13.88
C ASN A 201 11.85 4.07 12.49
N ALA A 202 11.25 4.74 11.52
CA ALA A 202 11.20 4.24 10.17
C ALA A 202 12.62 4.12 9.62
N ALA A 203 13.07 2.89 9.39
CA ALA A 203 14.19 2.69 8.48
C ALA A 203 13.82 3.30 7.13
N PRO A 204 14.79 3.81 6.34
CA PRO A 204 14.48 4.34 5.03
C PRO A 204 13.63 3.32 4.27
N ALA A 205 12.56 3.83 3.63
CA ALA A 205 11.57 2.99 2.99
C ALA A 205 12.23 1.97 2.07
N ARG A 206 12.01 0.69 2.36
CA ARG A 206 12.43 -0.38 1.48
C ARG A 206 11.27 -0.67 0.55
N SER A 207 11.44 -0.34 -0.73
CA SER A 207 10.52 -0.78 -1.76
C SER A 207 10.75 -2.25 -2.06
N TYR A 208 9.68 -3.00 -2.15
CA TYR A 208 9.69 -4.37 -2.64
C TYR A 208 8.84 -4.38 -3.90
N ALA A 209 9.46 -4.66 -5.00
CA ALA A 209 8.81 -4.92 -6.27
C ALA A 209 8.33 -6.37 -6.34
#